data_b0238db2261ef754803eae369b58efb4
#
_entry.id   b0238db2261ef754803eae369b58efb4
#
_cell.length_a   1.000
_cell.length_b   1.000
_cell.length_c   1.000
_cell.angle_alpha   90.00
_cell.angle_beta   90.00
_cell.angle_gamma   90.00
#
_symmetry.space_group_name_H-M   'P 1'
#
loop_
_entity.id
_entity.type
_entity.pdbx_description
1 polymer ?
#
loop_
_entity_poly.entity_id
_entity_poly.type
_entity_poly.pdbx_seq_one_letter_code
_entity_poly.pdbx_strand_id
1 'polypeptide(L)'
;MTTTVSTVAARLPRELLTVLLRVPPKQRQRILLEPSMHGSQRELFRDACAMTRAGISHEEQVRILEARFRDYYRPLQEREIENAVRSSSGAGEGSGRRQYPEPNPRARAKVTEGCAGALERLRSLSPVASPQSIPSSEIIDRFFGEEALLCMGSAPERTCTEKRGFFRGSEPGMSYMVPNAMSAPRGMTKDGRVSNRCLSNVGPRSRIVVEYDSGSLDEQAALHLHFRENHVPLKMVVFSGSKSLHGWFDVSGMSRREIDQICRYAAYLGADRATFSPIQLVRTPNALRDGKVLQAVHYLS
;
A
#
# COMPACT_ATOMS: atom_id res chain seq x y z
N MET A 1 43.37 -2.94 -19.35
CA MET A 1 41.95 -2.87 -18.96
C MET A 1 41.22 -2.02 -19.96
N THR A 2 40.58 -2.61 -20.94
CA THR A 2 39.81 -1.93 -21.98
C THR A 2 38.54 -1.40 -21.37
N THR A 3 38.44 -0.08 -21.27
CA THR A 3 37.22 0.61 -20.82
C THR A 3 36.15 0.34 -21.87
N THR A 4 35.20 -0.53 -21.56
CA THR A 4 34.03 -0.77 -22.41
C THR A 4 33.24 0.56 -22.44
N VAL A 5 33.34 1.28 -23.54
CA VAL A 5 32.52 2.46 -23.80
C VAL A 5 31.06 2.00 -23.71
N SER A 6 30.28 2.63 -22.86
CA SER A 6 28.87 2.29 -22.68
C SER A 6 28.17 2.34 -24.04
N THR A 7 27.65 1.20 -24.47
CA THR A 7 26.93 1.05 -25.75
C THR A 7 25.73 2.00 -25.84
N VAL A 8 25.09 2.31 -24.72
CA VAL A 8 23.96 3.27 -24.63
C VAL A 8 24.43 4.70 -24.98
N ALA A 9 25.59 5.14 -24.46
CA ALA A 9 26.13 6.46 -24.75
C ALA A 9 26.43 6.65 -26.25
N ALA A 10 26.91 5.59 -26.94
CA ALA A 10 27.16 5.63 -28.37
C ALA A 10 25.90 5.74 -29.24
N ARG A 11 24.74 5.38 -28.70
CA ARG A 11 23.43 5.47 -29.38
C ARG A 11 22.74 6.82 -29.22
N LEU A 12 23.20 7.64 -28.27
CA LEU A 12 22.57 8.92 -27.96
C LEU A 12 23.21 10.07 -28.74
N PRO A 13 22.40 10.95 -29.35
CA PRO A 13 22.87 12.22 -29.88
C PRO A 13 23.56 13.07 -28.82
N ARG A 14 24.54 13.89 -29.23
CA ARG A 14 25.31 14.75 -28.31
C ARG A 14 24.43 15.66 -27.47
N GLU A 15 23.32 16.16 -28.03
CA GLU A 15 22.35 17.00 -27.32
C GLU A 15 21.75 16.28 -26.13
N LEU A 16 21.31 15.02 -26.30
CA LEU A 16 20.74 14.23 -25.21
C LEU A 16 21.78 13.81 -24.15
N LEU A 17 23.04 13.60 -24.55
CA LEU A 17 24.13 13.42 -23.59
C LEU A 17 24.35 14.67 -22.75
N THR A 18 24.25 15.87 -23.36
CA THR A 18 24.35 17.16 -22.65
C THR A 18 23.18 17.33 -21.67
N VAL A 19 21.97 17.00 -22.08
CA VAL A 19 20.79 17.05 -21.21
C VAL A 19 20.94 16.11 -20.00
N LEU A 20 21.50 14.94 -20.19
CA LEU A 20 21.78 13.98 -19.10
C LEU A 20 22.79 14.51 -18.07
N LEU A 21 23.56 15.54 -18.36
CA LEU A 21 24.44 16.18 -17.36
C LEU A 21 23.66 16.79 -16.19
N ARG A 22 22.37 17.11 -16.38
CA ARG A 22 21.47 17.59 -15.33
C ARG A 22 21.13 16.49 -14.29
N VAL A 23 21.24 15.21 -14.68
CA VAL A 23 20.98 14.08 -13.78
C VAL A 23 22.19 13.85 -12.87
N PRO A 24 22.00 13.61 -11.54
CA PRO A 24 23.10 13.33 -10.62
C PRO A 24 24.02 12.22 -11.13
N PRO A 25 25.35 12.30 -10.92
CA PRO A 25 26.35 11.42 -11.56
C PRO A 25 26.07 9.92 -11.43
N LYS A 26 25.73 9.43 -10.23
CA LYS A 26 25.43 8.01 -9.99
C LYS A 26 24.20 7.53 -10.79
N GLN A 27 23.16 8.37 -10.88
CA GLN A 27 21.96 8.05 -11.62
C GLN A 27 22.19 8.11 -13.12
N ARG A 28 22.92 9.11 -13.59
CA ARG A 28 23.33 9.25 -14.98
C ARG A 28 24.18 8.09 -15.46
N GLN A 29 25.15 7.65 -14.66
CA GLN A 29 25.97 6.48 -14.97
C GLN A 29 25.10 5.24 -15.16
N ARG A 30 24.11 5.04 -14.29
CA ARG A 30 23.15 3.93 -14.43
C ARG A 30 22.32 4.01 -15.72
N ILE A 31 21.83 5.21 -16.10
CA ILE A 31 21.06 5.41 -17.33
C ILE A 31 21.90 5.09 -18.57
N LEU A 32 23.19 5.35 -18.52
CA LEU A 32 24.12 5.08 -19.62
C LEU A 32 24.62 3.63 -19.67
N LEU A 33 24.31 2.79 -18.68
CA LEU A 33 24.57 1.36 -18.69
C LEU A 33 23.42 0.60 -19.35
N GLU A 34 23.74 -0.56 -19.94
CA GLU A 34 22.71 -1.47 -20.43
C GLU A 34 21.75 -1.91 -19.29
N PRO A 35 20.47 -2.09 -19.59
CA PRO A 35 19.51 -2.55 -18.58
C PRO A 35 19.82 -3.99 -18.15
N SER A 36 19.52 -4.31 -16.88
CA SER A 36 19.72 -5.65 -16.36
C SER A 36 18.67 -6.63 -16.94
N MET A 37 19.06 -7.90 -17.13
CA MET A 37 18.19 -8.92 -17.72
C MET A 37 16.87 -9.16 -16.94
N HIS A 38 16.78 -8.77 -15.67
CA HIS A 38 15.65 -9.09 -14.80
C HIS A 38 14.87 -7.89 -14.26
N GLY A 39 15.21 -6.65 -14.66
CA GLY A 39 14.73 -5.47 -14.00
C GLY A 39 13.91 -4.46 -14.80
N SER A 40 13.45 -4.81 -15.99
CA SER A 40 12.99 -3.87 -17.03
C SER A 40 12.02 -2.77 -16.58
N GLN A 41 10.86 -3.10 -16.04
CA GLN A 41 9.85 -2.08 -15.71
C GLN A 41 10.25 -1.20 -14.51
N ARG A 42 10.91 -1.77 -13.51
CA ARG A 42 11.42 -1.00 -12.37
C ARG A 42 12.56 -0.07 -12.75
N GLU A 43 13.47 -0.53 -13.62
CA GLU A 43 14.57 0.28 -14.12
C GLU A 43 14.04 1.41 -15.01
N LEU A 44 13.17 1.10 -15.95
CA LEU A 44 12.52 2.05 -16.85
C LEU A 44 11.86 3.21 -16.05
N PHE A 45 11.01 2.88 -15.10
CA PHE A 45 10.32 3.87 -14.28
C PHE A 45 11.28 4.67 -13.37
N ARG A 46 12.29 4.01 -12.79
CA ARG A 46 13.29 4.66 -11.93
C ARG A 46 14.14 5.66 -12.70
N ASP A 47 14.48 5.36 -13.95
CA ASP A 47 15.26 6.22 -14.81
C ASP A 47 14.42 7.40 -15.30
N ALA A 48 13.16 7.17 -15.70
CA ALA A 48 12.21 8.23 -16.01
C ALA A 48 12.05 9.21 -14.83
N CYS A 49 11.86 8.71 -13.61
CA CYS A 49 11.77 9.57 -12.41
C CYS A 49 13.06 10.37 -12.13
N ALA A 50 14.24 9.83 -12.44
CA ALA A 50 15.50 10.54 -12.27
C ALA A 50 15.62 11.70 -13.28
N MET A 51 15.22 11.48 -14.51
CA MET A 51 15.22 12.48 -15.58
C MET A 51 14.16 13.56 -15.35
N THR A 52 12.94 13.20 -14.92
CA THR A 52 11.89 14.15 -14.56
C THR A 52 12.34 15.11 -13.46
N ARG A 53 12.98 14.58 -12.39
CA ARG A 53 13.55 15.41 -11.32
C ARG A 53 14.67 16.32 -11.76
N ALA A 54 15.36 15.97 -12.83
CA ALA A 54 16.42 16.79 -13.46
C ALA A 54 15.84 17.80 -14.48
N GLY A 55 14.51 17.91 -14.61
CA GLY A 55 13.86 18.84 -15.54
C GLY A 55 14.06 18.50 -17.02
N ILE A 56 14.26 17.21 -17.34
CA ILE A 56 14.36 16.72 -18.72
C ILE A 56 12.94 16.63 -19.29
N SER A 57 12.71 17.14 -20.49
CA SER A 57 11.40 17.15 -21.14
C SER A 57 10.89 15.72 -21.43
N HIS A 58 9.58 15.58 -21.59
CA HIS A 58 8.94 14.28 -21.90
C HIS A 58 9.55 13.63 -23.14
N GLU A 59 9.67 14.39 -24.23
CA GLU A 59 10.21 13.92 -25.50
C GLU A 59 11.67 13.46 -25.38
N GLU A 60 12.52 14.23 -24.69
CA GLU A 60 13.91 13.86 -24.44
C GLU A 60 14.02 12.59 -23.61
N GLN A 61 13.17 12.42 -22.58
CA GLN A 61 13.13 11.21 -21.76
C GLN A 61 12.76 9.98 -22.58
N VAL A 62 11.74 10.06 -23.44
CA VAL A 62 11.33 8.96 -24.34
C VAL A 62 12.49 8.55 -25.22
N ARG A 63 13.13 9.49 -25.92
CA ARG A 63 14.29 9.22 -26.81
C ARG A 63 15.47 8.58 -26.07
N ILE A 64 15.75 9.03 -24.86
CA ILE A 64 16.84 8.44 -24.03
C ILE A 64 16.50 7.01 -23.62
N LEU A 65 15.26 6.74 -23.22
CA LEU A 65 14.83 5.42 -22.78
C LEU A 65 14.72 4.45 -23.95
N GLU A 66 14.25 4.89 -25.12
CA GLU A 66 14.28 4.08 -26.35
C GLU A 66 15.71 3.66 -26.72
N ALA A 67 16.66 4.57 -26.69
CA ALA A 67 18.05 4.28 -26.96
C ALA A 67 18.65 3.30 -25.94
N ARG A 68 18.29 3.46 -24.64
CA ARG A 68 18.75 2.57 -23.56
C ARG A 68 18.21 1.14 -23.69
N PHE A 69 16.92 0.99 -24.02
CA PHE A 69 16.24 -0.29 -24.05
C PHE A 69 16.14 -0.91 -25.46
N ARG A 70 16.85 -0.35 -26.45
CA ARG A 70 16.81 -0.79 -27.85
C ARG A 70 17.11 -2.28 -28.03
N ASP A 71 18.18 -2.77 -27.42
CA ASP A 71 18.66 -4.15 -27.54
C ASP A 71 18.28 -5.01 -26.32
N TYR A 72 17.23 -4.59 -25.62
CA TYR A 72 16.73 -5.38 -24.50
C TYR A 72 16.18 -6.72 -24.99
N TYR A 73 16.38 -7.80 -24.22
CA TYR A 73 16.01 -9.17 -24.60
C TYR A 73 14.53 -9.32 -25.03
N ARG A 74 13.66 -8.44 -24.55
CA ARG A 74 12.28 -8.25 -25.00
C ARG A 74 12.12 -6.78 -25.42
N PRO A 75 11.86 -6.50 -26.71
CA PRO A 75 11.61 -5.14 -27.13
C PRO A 75 10.49 -4.51 -26.30
N LEU A 76 10.77 -3.37 -25.69
CA LEU A 76 9.74 -2.58 -25.02
C LEU A 76 8.86 -1.95 -26.09
N GLN A 77 7.54 -2.02 -25.89
CA GLN A 77 6.62 -1.28 -26.75
C GLN A 77 6.77 0.21 -26.44
N GLU A 78 6.69 1.06 -27.45
CA GLU A 78 6.68 2.53 -27.30
C GLU A 78 5.72 3.00 -26.20
N ARG A 79 4.53 2.39 -26.13
CA ARG A 79 3.54 2.63 -25.08
C ARG A 79 4.04 2.33 -23.67
N GLU A 80 4.96 1.41 -23.46
CA GLU A 80 5.53 1.08 -22.13
C GLU A 80 6.47 2.20 -21.67
N ILE A 81 7.27 2.73 -22.60
CA ILE A 81 8.18 3.86 -22.38
C ILE A 81 7.38 5.13 -22.11
N GLU A 82 6.41 5.44 -22.97
CA GLU A 82 5.48 6.56 -22.84
C GLU A 82 4.77 6.56 -21.48
N ASN A 83 4.23 5.41 -21.07
CA ASN A 83 3.57 5.26 -19.78
C ASN A 83 4.52 5.48 -18.60
N ALA A 84 5.77 5.01 -18.69
CA ALA A 84 6.77 5.23 -17.65
C ALA A 84 7.12 6.72 -17.51
N VAL A 85 7.31 7.43 -18.63
CA VAL A 85 7.61 8.87 -18.64
C VAL A 85 6.41 9.69 -18.14
N ARG A 86 5.20 9.40 -18.62
CA ARG A 86 3.96 10.05 -18.15
C ARG A 86 3.73 9.83 -16.65
N SER A 87 3.95 8.62 -16.17
CA SER A 87 3.83 8.30 -14.75
C SER A 87 4.91 8.98 -13.89
N SER A 88 6.09 9.22 -14.45
CA SER A 88 7.17 9.93 -13.77
C SER A 88 6.90 11.44 -13.68
N SER A 89 6.26 12.04 -14.66
CA SER A 89 5.86 13.46 -14.67
C SER A 89 4.83 13.76 -13.58
N GLY A 90 3.86 12.85 -13.35
CA GLY A 90 2.94 12.92 -12.22
C GLY A 90 3.60 12.67 -10.85
N ALA A 91 4.82 12.15 -10.81
CA ALA A 91 5.60 11.96 -9.58
C ALA A 91 6.36 13.24 -9.15
N GLY A 92 6.44 14.27 -10.02
CA GLY A 92 7.10 15.56 -9.74
C GLY A 92 6.20 16.56 -9.01
N GLU A 93 4.88 16.52 -9.23
CA GLU A 93 3.91 17.45 -8.64
C GLU A 93 2.98 16.74 -7.62
N GLY A 94 3.54 16.22 -6.52
CA GLY A 94 2.74 15.76 -5.38
C GLY A 94 2.34 14.29 -5.34
N SER A 95 2.79 13.43 -6.25
CA SER A 95 2.78 11.98 -6.11
C SER A 95 4.18 11.42 -5.87
N GLY A 96 5.01 12.10 -5.06
CA GLY A 96 6.16 11.41 -4.47
C GLY A 96 5.61 10.10 -3.91
N ARG A 97 6.08 8.93 -4.35
CA ARG A 97 5.89 7.69 -3.59
C ARG A 97 6.11 8.09 -2.16
N ARG A 98 5.08 7.99 -1.31
CA ARG A 98 5.23 8.31 0.11
C ARG A 98 6.41 7.51 0.58
N GLN A 99 7.55 8.18 0.75
CA GLN A 99 8.77 7.50 1.16
C GLN A 99 8.62 7.33 2.66
N TYR A 100 8.04 6.19 3.03
CA TYR A 100 7.96 5.80 4.42
C TYR A 100 9.37 5.55 4.94
N PRO A 101 9.66 5.89 6.20
CA PRO A 101 10.96 5.60 6.81
C PRO A 101 11.24 4.10 6.81
N GLU A 102 12.51 3.73 6.81
CA GLU A 102 12.88 2.34 7.04
C GLU A 102 12.54 1.94 8.47
N PRO A 103 12.15 0.67 8.69
CA PRO A 103 11.87 0.17 10.02
C PRO A 103 13.05 0.35 10.96
N ASN A 104 12.79 0.77 12.19
CA ASN A 104 13.78 0.91 13.24
C ASN A 104 13.60 -0.19 14.30
N PRO A 105 14.41 -1.27 14.29
CA PRO A 105 14.28 -2.37 15.23
C PRO A 105 14.45 -1.95 16.70
N ARG A 106 15.29 -0.95 16.98
CA ARG A 106 15.53 -0.45 18.36
C ARG A 106 14.30 0.28 18.88
N ALA A 107 13.66 1.12 18.06
CA ALA A 107 12.43 1.80 18.43
C ALA A 107 11.29 0.79 18.65
N ARG A 108 11.18 -0.21 17.78
CA ARG A 108 10.21 -1.29 17.94
C ARG A 108 10.46 -2.06 19.23
N ALA A 109 11.69 -2.49 19.49
CA ALA A 109 12.05 -3.22 20.71
C ALA A 109 11.70 -2.45 21.98
N LYS A 110 11.91 -1.12 22.00
CA LYS A 110 11.51 -0.27 23.13
C LYS A 110 10.01 -0.26 23.36
N VAL A 111 9.20 -0.24 22.29
CA VAL A 111 7.72 -0.27 22.40
C VAL A 111 7.22 -1.64 22.83
N THR A 112 7.92 -2.70 22.44
CA THR A 112 7.54 -4.10 22.77
C THR A 112 8.25 -4.63 24.00
N GLU A 113 9.02 -3.83 24.73
CA GLU A 113 9.67 -4.22 25.98
C GLU A 113 8.61 -4.65 27.00
N GLY A 114 8.76 -5.82 27.59
CA GLY A 114 7.80 -6.36 28.55
C GLY A 114 6.42 -6.69 27.98
N CYS A 115 6.32 -6.97 26.68
CA CYS A 115 5.04 -7.20 26.00
C CYS A 115 4.35 -8.54 26.32
N ALA A 116 4.95 -9.41 27.14
CA ALA A 116 4.31 -10.66 27.54
C ALA A 116 2.91 -10.42 28.13
N GLY A 117 1.89 -11.11 27.58
CA GLY A 117 0.49 -10.92 27.97
C GLY A 117 -0.20 -9.69 27.33
N ALA A 118 0.44 -8.98 26.40
CA ALA A 118 -0.15 -7.81 25.77
C ALA A 118 -1.40 -8.15 24.94
N LEU A 119 -1.47 -9.35 24.35
CA LEU A 119 -2.67 -9.81 23.65
C LEU A 119 -3.85 -9.98 24.62
N GLU A 120 -3.61 -10.53 25.80
CA GLU A 120 -4.64 -10.68 26.82
C GLU A 120 -5.07 -9.32 27.38
N ARG A 121 -4.11 -8.43 27.62
CA ARG A 121 -4.40 -7.02 27.98
C ARG A 121 -5.24 -6.35 26.89
N LEU A 122 -4.93 -6.55 25.62
CA LEU A 122 -5.72 -6.00 24.51
C LEU A 122 -7.17 -6.49 24.57
N ARG A 123 -7.37 -7.81 24.83
CA ARG A 123 -8.70 -8.41 24.97
C ARG A 123 -9.46 -7.85 26.16
N SER A 124 -8.81 -7.75 27.31
CA SER A 124 -9.43 -7.21 28.54
C SER A 124 -9.83 -5.75 28.44
N LEU A 125 -9.16 -4.98 27.58
CA LEU A 125 -9.48 -3.58 27.29
C LEU A 125 -10.59 -3.42 26.25
N SER A 126 -11.12 -4.51 25.66
CA SER A 126 -12.23 -4.44 24.72
C SER A 126 -13.52 -4.02 25.45
N PRO A 127 -14.17 -2.91 25.07
CA PRO A 127 -15.46 -2.52 25.61
C PRO A 127 -16.56 -3.56 25.34
N VAL A 128 -16.40 -4.29 24.26
CA VAL A 128 -17.34 -5.35 23.85
C VAL A 128 -16.81 -6.69 24.35
N ALA A 129 -17.59 -7.37 25.19
CA ALA A 129 -17.25 -8.69 25.68
C ALA A 129 -17.28 -9.74 24.56
N SER A 130 -16.31 -10.65 24.55
CA SER A 130 -16.23 -11.76 23.59
C SER A 130 -16.46 -11.36 22.12
N PRO A 131 -15.74 -10.37 21.57
CA PRO A 131 -16.02 -9.83 20.24
C PRO A 131 -15.86 -10.89 19.14
N GLN A 132 -15.12 -11.96 19.38
CA GLN A 132 -14.97 -13.10 18.46
C GLN A 132 -16.27 -13.92 18.28
N SER A 133 -17.25 -13.77 19.18
CA SER A 133 -18.55 -14.47 19.11
C SER A 133 -19.62 -13.67 18.37
N ILE A 134 -19.35 -12.41 18.04
CA ILE A 134 -20.29 -11.54 17.33
C ILE A 134 -20.30 -11.91 15.84
N PRO A 135 -21.47 -12.04 15.20
CA PRO A 135 -21.54 -12.27 13.77
C PRO A 135 -20.80 -11.19 12.97
N SER A 136 -20.13 -11.58 11.89
CA SER A 136 -19.42 -10.67 11.00
C SER A 136 -20.32 -9.54 10.51
N SER A 137 -21.59 -9.85 10.19
CA SER A 137 -22.60 -8.88 9.78
C SER A 137 -22.82 -7.78 10.81
N GLU A 138 -22.98 -8.14 12.08
CA GLU A 138 -23.20 -7.18 13.18
C GLU A 138 -21.98 -6.27 13.39
N ILE A 139 -20.76 -6.84 13.29
CA ILE A 139 -19.55 -6.03 13.40
C ILE A 139 -19.48 -5.03 12.24
N ILE A 140 -19.75 -5.47 11.02
CA ILE A 140 -19.73 -4.59 9.84
C ILE A 140 -20.77 -3.47 9.99
N ASP A 141 -21.97 -3.77 10.48
CA ASP A 141 -23.04 -2.79 10.69
C ASP A 141 -22.70 -1.70 11.72
N ARG A 142 -21.77 -1.96 12.64
CA ARG A 142 -21.23 -0.93 13.57
C ARG A 142 -20.37 0.12 12.85
N PHE A 143 -19.82 -0.23 11.70
CA PHE A 143 -18.89 0.64 10.96
C PHE A 143 -19.50 1.22 9.70
N PHE A 144 -20.53 0.60 9.14
CA PHE A 144 -21.09 0.98 7.85
C PHE A 144 -22.60 0.95 7.88
N GLY A 145 -23.20 2.04 7.42
CA GLY A 145 -24.66 2.09 7.23
C GLY A 145 -25.13 1.20 6.07
N GLU A 146 -26.42 0.91 6.03
CA GLU A 146 -27.05 0.00 5.07
C GLU A 146 -26.80 0.39 3.60
N GLU A 147 -26.76 1.68 3.31
CA GLU A 147 -26.54 2.23 1.97
C GLU A 147 -25.05 2.36 1.60
N ALA A 148 -24.14 2.05 2.53
CA ALA A 148 -22.71 2.15 2.26
C ALA A 148 -22.29 1.16 1.16
N LEU A 149 -21.54 1.63 0.19
CA LEU A 149 -20.88 0.77 -0.79
C LEU A 149 -19.66 0.13 -0.17
N LEU A 150 -19.63 -1.20 -0.11
CA LEU A 150 -18.52 -1.98 0.43
C LEU A 150 -17.84 -2.76 -0.69
N CYS A 151 -16.53 -2.80 -0.67
CA CYS A 151 -15.77 -3.72 -1.52
C CYS A 151 -15.35 -4.92 -0.68
N MET A 152 -15.92 -6.08 -0.97
CA MET A 152 -15.70 -7.33 -0.25
C MET A 152 -15.49 -8.50 -1.21
N GLY A 153 -14.87 -9.58 -0.74
CA GLY A 153 -14.69 -10.79 -1.53
C GLY A 153 -14.04 -11.95 -0.81
N SER A 154 -14.16 -13.13 -1.40
CA SER A 154 -13.56 -14.37 -0.86
C SER A 154 -12.05 -14.46 -1.13
N ALA A 155 -11.57 -13.77 -2.17
CA ALA A 155 -10.15 -13.71 -2.55
C ALA A 155 -9.82 -12.32 -3.13
N PRO A 156 -8.53 -11.90 -3.16
CA PRO A 156 -8.14 -10.58 -3.65
C PRO A 156 -8.57 -10.26 -5.08
N GLU A 157 -8.63 -11.26 -5.93
CA GLU A 157 -9.06 -11.19 -7.33
C GLU A 157 -10.57 -11.40 -7.51
N ARG A 158 -11.27 -11.84 -6.47
CA ARG A 158 -12.73 -12.10 -6.45
C ARG A 158 -13.43 -11.15 -5.48
N THR A 159 -13.34 -9.87 -5.76
CA THR A 159 -14.02 -8.82 -5.00
C THR A 159 -15.10 -8.16 -5.85
N CYS A 160 -16.16 -7.69 -5.22
CA CYS A 160 -17.14 -6.80 -5.82
C CYS A 160 -17.39 -5.61 -4.90
N THR A 161 -17.92 -4.53 -5.48
CA THR A 161 -18.34 -3.34 -4.73
C THR A 161 -19.83 -3.16 -4.89
N GLU A 162 -20.57 -3.39 -3.79
CA GLU A 162 -22.03 -3.36 -3.74
C GLU A 162 -22.50 -2.68 -2.44
N LYS A 163 -23.78 -2.36 -2.34
CA LYS A 163 -24.38 -1.88 -1.10
C LYS A 163 -24.27 -2.91 0.02
N ARG A 164 -24.17 -2.43 1.25
CA ARG A 164 -24.04 -3.27 2.45
C ARG A 164 -25.05 -4.42 2.47
N GLY A 165 -26.31 -4.15 2.11
CA GLY A 165 -27.39 -5.14 2.08
C GLY A 165 -27.12 -6.35 1.17
N PHE A 166 -26.38 -6.16 0.07
CA PHE A 166 -26.02 -7.25 -0.85
C PHE A 166 -25.19 -8.36 -0.18
N PHE A 167 -24.39 -8.02 0.81
CA PHE A 167 -23.50 -8.98 1.49
C PHE A 167 -24.15 -9.70 2.67
N ARG A 168 -25.38 -9.35 3.04
CA ARG A 168 -26.05 -9.96 4.21
C ARG A 168 -26.17 -11.48 4.07
N GLY A 169 -25.67 -12.18 5.10
CA GLY A 169 -25.62 -13.64 5.17
C GLY A 169 -24.44 -14.27 4.43
N SER A 170 -23.72 -13.55 3.59
CA SER A 170 -22.53 -14.04 2.88
C SER A 170 -21.21 -13.64 3.52
N GLU A 171 -21.20 -12.74 4.51
CA GLU A 171 -20.02 -12.17 5.14
C GLU A 171 -19.04 -13.23 5.70
N PRO A 172 -19.48 -14.35 6.27
CA PRO A 172 -18.56 -15.38 6.74
C PRO A 172 -17.66 -15.95 5.65
N GLY A 173 -18.12 -15.95 4.38
CA GLY A 173 -17.34 -16.38 3.22
C GLY A 173 -16.49 -15.28 2.58
N MET A 174 -16.65 -14.02 2.99
CA MET A 174 -15.93 -12.87 2.44
C MET A 174 -14.65 -12.62 3.24
N SER A 175 -13.57 -13.33 2.91
CA SER A 175 -12.28 -13.26 3.63
C SER A 175 -11.63 -11.89 3.61
N TYR A 176 -12.00 -11.02 2.67
CA TYR A 176 -11.36 -9.72 2.45
C TYR A 176 -12.38 -8.60 2.30
N MET A 177 -12.01 -7.42 2.79
CA MET A 177 -12.77 -6.19 2.57
C MET A 177 -11.85 -4.96 2.49
N VAL A 178 -12.32 -3.90 1.86
CA VAL A 178 -11.72 -2.57 1.96
C VAL A 178 -12.21 -1.90 3.24
N PRO A 179 -11.32 -1.32 4.09
CA PRO A 179 -11.71 -0.78 5.40
C PRO A 179 -12.47 0.55 5.32
N ASN A 180 -12.60 1.14 4.14
CA ASN A 180 -13.32 2.38 3.89
C ASN A 180 -14.45 2.16 2.90
N ALA A 181 -15.57 2.85 3.08
CA ALA A 181 -16.66 2.80 2.12
C ALA A 181 -16.18 3.30 0.75
N MET A 182 -16.75 2.73 -0.30
CA MET A 182 -16.51 3.17 -1.67
C MET A 182 -17.44 4.32 -2.02
N SER A 183 -17.03 5.21 -2.93
CA SER A 183 -17.86 6.32 -3.42
C SER A 183 -18.68 5.95 -4.66
N ALA A 184 -18.28 4.89 -5.37
CA ALA A 184 -18.98 4.35 -6.53
C ALA A 184 -18.71 2.85 -6.68
N PRO A 185 -19.61 2.08 -7.34
CA PRO A 185 -19.42 0.65 -7.57
C PRO A 185 -18.19 0.34 -8.43
N ARG A 186 -17.85 1.24 -9.35
CA ARG A 186 -16.70 1.11 -10.26
C ARG A 186 -15.99 2.44 -10.42
N GLY A 187 -14.70 2.38 -10.70
CA GLY A 187 -13.87 3.53 -11.02
C GLY A 187 -12.87 3.20 -12.12
N MET A 188 -12.13 4.22 -12.54
CA MET A 188 -11.08 4.10 -13.55
C MET A 188 -9.72 4.00 -12.87
N THR A 189 -8.97 2.97 -13.18
CA THR A 189 -7.58 2.83 -12.73
C THR A 189 -6.68 3.82 -13.48
N LYS A 190 -5.44 4.04 -13.01
CA LYS A 190 -4.48 4.95 -13.66
C LYS A 190 -4.14 4.54 -15.10
N ASP A 191 -4.22 3.26 -15.39
CA ASP A 191 -3.98 2.67 -16.71
C ASP A 191 -5.25 2.56 -17.56
N GLY A 192 -6.33 3.25 -17.17
CA GLY A 192 -7.57 3.38 -17.95
C GLY A 192 -8.48 2.15 -17.93
N ARG A 193 -8.30 1.21 -16.99
CA ARG A 193 -9.19 0.05 -16.85
C ARG A 193 -10.30 0.33 -15.86
N VAL A 194 -11.48 -0.19 -16.15
CA VAL A 194 -12.59 -0.18 -15.18
C VAL A 194 -12.30 -1.20 -14.07
N SER A 195 -12.48 -0.78 -12.81
CA SER A 195 -12.26 -1.63 -11.65
C SER A 195 -13.31 -1.36 -10.58
N ASN A 196 -13.73 -2.40 -9.87
CA ASN A 196 -14.56 -2.27 -8.68
C ASN A 196 -13.79 -1.78 -7.46
N ARG A 197 -12.44 -1.76 -7.52
CA ARG A 197 -11.54 -1.36 -6.44
C ARG A 197 -10.34 -0.59 -6.98
N CYS A 198 -10.42 0.73 -6.93
CA CYS A 198 -9.34 1.63 -7.31
C CYS A 198 -9.43 2.96 -6.56
N LEU A 199 -8.40 3.79 -6.67
CA LEU A 199 -8.33 5.08 -5.96
C LEU A 199 -9.39 6.08 -6.40
N SER A 200 -9.94 5.94 -7.61
CA SER A 200 -10.96 6.87 -8.12
C SER A 200 -12.37 6.56 -7.64
N ASN A 201 -12.62 5.37 -7.06
CA ASN A 201 -13.92 5.01 -6.50
C ASN A 201 -13.91 4.72 -4.99
N VAL A 202 -12.81 5.02 -4.29
CA VAL A 202 -12.81 4.97 -2.83
C VAL A 202 -13.42 6.26 -2.25
N GLY A 203 -14.22 6.12 -1.21
CA GLY A 203 -14.79 7.24 -0.47
C GLY A 203 -13.81 7.91 0.50
N PRO A 204 -14.30 8.80 1.36
CA PRO A 204 -13.51 9.44 2.38
C PRO A 204 -12.77 8.43 3.25
N ARG A 205 -11.52 8.74 3.59
CA ARG A 205 -10.70 7.88 4.43
C ARG A 205 -11.07 8.10 5.89
N SER A 206 -11.94 7.26 6.43
CA SER A 206 -12.33 7.27 7.84
C SER A 206 -11.51 6.32 8.69
N ARG A 207 -10.80 5.36 8.07
CA ARG A 207 -10.03 4.33 8.78
C ARG A 207 -8.68 4.09 8.13
N ILE A 208 -7.73 3.74 8.97
CA ILE A 208 -6.47 3.11 8.56
C ILE A 208 -6.37 1.76 9.24
N VAL A 209 -5.75 0.81 8.54
CA VAL A 209 -5.40 -0.48 9.13
C VAL A 209 -3.90 -0.58 9.20
N VAL A 210 -3.39 -0.94 10.38
CA VAL A 210 -1.98 -1.18 10.63
C VAL A 210 -1.79 -2.67 10.86
N GLU A 211 -0.85 -3.27 10.14
CA GLU A 211 -0.51 -4.69 10.23
C GLU A 211 0.99 -4.84 10.45
N TYR A 212 1.37 -5.82 11.25
CA TYR A 212 2.76 -6.21 11.45
C TYR A 212 2.94 -7.67 11.05
N ASP A 213 3.78 -7.93 10.05
CA ASP A 213 4.03 -9.27 9.51
C ASP A 213 5.05 -10.10 10.32
N SER A 214 5.65 -9.50 11.32
CA SER A 214 6.73 -10.09 12.13
C SER A 214 6.49 -9.90 13.63
N GLY A 215 7.14 -10.72 14.42
CA GLY A 215 7.00 -10.73 15.88
C GLY A 215 5.85 -11.61 16.37
N SER A 216 5.80 -11.84 17.68
CA SER A 216 4.72 -12.57 18.33
C SER A 216 3.40 -11.78 18.32
N LEU A 217 2.27 -12.44 18.61
CA LEU A 217 0.99 -11.74 18.75
C LEU A 217 1.00 -10.76 19.93
N ASP A 218 1.77 -11.03 20.97
CA ASP A 218 1.96 -10.11 22.10
C ASP A 218 2.72 -8.84 21.68
N GLU A 219 3.81 -8.98 20.90
CA GLU A 219 4.51 -7.82 20.35
C GLU A 219 3.60 -6.96 19.45
N GLN A 220 2.81 -7.61 18.60
CA GLN A 220 1.87 -6.93 17.72
C GLN A 220 0.75 -6.24 18.51
N ALA A 221 0.21 -6.89 19.54
CA ALA A 221 -0.78 -6.31 20.44
C ALA A 221 -0.21 -5.11 21.19
N ALA A 222 1.03 -5.20 21.69
CA ALA A 222 1.71 -4.07 22.34
C ALA A 222 1.87 -2.87 21.41
N LEU A 223 2.21 -3.10 20.14
CA LEU A 223 2.28 -2.04 19.14
C LEU A 223 0.91 -1.39 18.88
N HIS A 224 -0.17 -2.16 18.79
CA HIS A 224 -1.52 -1.59 18.63
C HIS A 224 -1.98 -0.82 19.87
N LEU A 225 -1.68 -1.32 21.07
CA LEU A 225 -1.94 -0.62 22.32
C LEU A 225 -1.15 0.70 22.41
N HIS A 226 0.11 0.69 21.99
CA HIS A 226 0.94 1.88 21.92
C HIS A 226 0.29 2.99 21.07
N PHE A 227 -0.25 2.68 19.88
CA PHE A 227 -1.00 3.66 19.08
C PHE A 227 -2.24 4.17 19.77
N ARG A 228 -3.01 3.28 20.40
CA ARG A 228 -4.20 3.64 21.17
C ARG A 228 -3.87 4.60 22.33
N GLU A 229 -2.80 4.33 23.06
CA GLU A 229 -2.32 5.14 24.18
C GLU A 229 -1.77 6.50 23.70
N ASN A 230 -1.29 6.59 22.48
CA ASN A 230 -0.83 7.83 21.84
C ASN A 230 -1.94 8.52 21.01
N HIS A 231 -3.19 8.38 21.45
CA HIS A 231 -4.34 9.12 20.95
C HIS A 231 -4.80 8.81 19.53
N VAL A 232 -4.44 7.65 18.97
CA VAL A 232 -5.05 7.18 17.73
C VAL A 232 -6.18 6.20 18.09
N PRO A 233 -7.47 6.57 17.91
CA PRO A 233 -8.59 5.75 18.39
C PRO A 233 -8.61 4.36 17.75
N LEU A 234 -8.27 3.34 18.52
CA LEU A 234 -8.36 1.94 18.11
C LEU A 234 -9.83 1.50 18.17
N LYS A 235 -10.38 1.06 17.06
CA LYS A 235 -11.76 0.59 16.94
C LYS A 235 -11.88 -0.92 16.95
N MET A 236 -10.92 -1.61 16.34
CA MET A 236 -10.99 -3.07 16.26
C MET A 236 -9.60 -3.65 16.04
N VAL A 237 -9.36 -4.86 16.54
CA VAL A 237 -8.20 -5.68 16.19
C VAL A 237 -8.67 -7.05 15.72
N VAL A 238 -8.30 -7.40 14.49
CA VAL A 238 -8.67 -8.66 13.83
C VAL A 238 -7.43 -9.53 13.68
N PHE A 239 -7.49 -10.76 14.12
CA PHE A 239 -6.47 -11.76 13.80
C PHE A 239 -6.63 -12.23 12.36
N SER A 240 -5.56 -12.25 11.58
CA SER A 240 -5.61 -12.57 10.14
C SER A 240 -5.94 -14.03 9.81
N GLY A 241 -6.08 -14.87 10.83
CA GLY A 241 -6.22 -16.32 10.66
C GLY A 241 -4.88 -17.03 10.35
N SER A 242 -3.73 -16.36 10.58
CA SER A 242 -2.39 -16.91 10.33
C SER A 242 -1.38 -16.42 11.36
N LYS A 243 -0.81 -15.24 11.17
CA LYS A 243 0.32 -14.73 11.94
C LYS A 243 0.19 -13.28 12.39
N SER A 244 -0.74 -12.50 11.84
CA SER A 244 -0.78 -11.06 12.04
C SER A 244 -2.07 -10.58 12.68
N LEU A 245 -1.96 -9.46 13.41
CA LEU A 245 -3.06 -8.66 13.92
C LEU A 245 -3.23 -7.43 13.05
N HIS A 246 -4.46 -7.15 12.63
CA HIS A 246 -4.86 -5.96 11.88
C HIS A 246 -5.54 -4.99 12.84
N GLY A 247 -4.85 -3.94 13.25
CA GLY A 247 -5.42 -2.87 14.07
C GLY A 247 -6.15 -1.84 13.21
N TRP A 248 -7.44 -1.66 13.42
CA TRP A 248 -8.28 -0.69 12.74
C TRP A 248 -8.39 0.58 13.58
N PHE A 249 -7.91 1.69 13.06
CA PHE A 249 -7.89 2.97 13.72
C PHE A 249 -8.81 3.95 13.04
N ASP A 250 -9.59 4.68 13.83
CA ASP A 250 -10.43 5.76 13.35
C ASP A 250 -9.58 7.00 13.08
N VAL A 251 -9.66 7.50 11.87
CA VAL A 251 -9.00 8.73 11.42
C VAL A 251 -10.00 9.74 10.87
N SER A 252 -11.30 9.54 11.17
CA SER A 252 -12.35 10.48 10.81
C SER A 252 -12.05 11.84 11.40
N GLY A 253 -12.11 12.88 10.58
CA GLY A 253 -11.79 14.24 11.01
C GLY A 253 -10.31 14.58 11.08
N MET A 254 -9.40 13.62 10.91
CA MET A 254 -7.96 13.89 10.82
C MET A 254 -7.59 14.44 9.44
N SER A 255 -6.68 15.40 9.42
CA SER A 255 -6.11 15.91 8.19
C SER A 255 -5.24 14.83 7.48
N ARG A 256 -5.08 14.97 6.18
CA ARG A 256 -4.19 14.09 5.41
C ARG A 256 -2.76 14.05 5.98
N ARG A 257 -2.29 15.17 6.53
CA ARG A 257 -0.95 15.27 7.14
C ARG A 257 -0.84 14.42 8.41
N GLU A 258 -1.84 14.48 9.28
CA GLU A 258 -1.89 13.67 10.50
C GLU A 258 -1.94 12.18 10.19
N ILE A 259 -2.81 11.78 9.25
CA ILE A 259 -2.88 10.38 8.78
C ILE A 259 -1.51 9.93 8.21
N ASP A 260 -0.83 10.79 7.44
CA ASP A 260 0.50 10.47 6.90
C ASP A 260 1.55 10.31 8.01
N GLN A 261 1.49 11.14 9.05
CA GLN A 261 2.39 11.04 10.22
C GLN A 261 2.18 9.71 10.96
N ILE A 262 0.92 9.31 11.18
CA ILE A 262 0.59 8.02 11.81
C ILE A 262 1.13 6.86 10.96
N CYS A 263 0.88 6.87 9.64
CA CYS A 263 1.39 5.84 8.74
C CYS A 263 2.93 5.80 8.69
N ARG A 264 3.61 6.96 8.74
CA ARG A 264 5.07 7.05 8.82
C ARG A 264 5.61 6.46 10.12
N TYR A 265 4.96 6.77 11.23
CA TYR A 265 5.37 6.22 12.52
C TYR A 265 5.12 4.71 12.60
N ALA A 266 3.99 4.23 12.07
CA ALA A 266 3.72 2.79 11.97
C ALA A 266 4.78 2.07 11.09
N ALA A 267 5.15 2.64 9.93
CA ALA A 267 6.24 2.12 9.10
C ALA A 267 7.59 2.11 9.81
N TYR A 268 7.89 3.16 10.60
CA TYR A 268 9.10 3.24 11.40
C TYR A 268 9.16 2.14 12.47
N LEU A 269 8.00 1.73 13.01
CA LEU A 269 7.89 0.58 13.91
C LEU A 269 7.77 -0.77 13.18
N GLY A 270 7.86 -0.80 11.86
CA GLY A 270 7.91 -2.00 11.04
C GLY A 270 6.56 -2.52 10.53
N ALA A 271 5.53 -1.67 10.47
CA ALA A 271 4.25 -2.04 9.87
C ALA A 271 4.37 -2.25 8.35
N ASP A 272 3.52 -3.13 7.81
CA ASP A 272 3.40 -3.33 6.37
C ASP A 272 2.82 -2.08 5.71
N ARG A 273 3.62 -1.48 4.85
CA ARG A 273 3.29 -0.24 4.11
C ARG A 273 2.16 -0.44 3.08
N ALA A 274 1.88 -1.68 2.66
CA ALA A 274 0.82 -1.98 1.73
C ALA A 274 -0.56 -1.66 2.32
N THR A 275 -0.74 -1.88 3.62
CA THR A 275 -2.01 -1.61 4.33
C THR A 275 -2.36 -0.12 4.43
N PHE A 276 -1.41 0.76 4.14
CA PHE A 276 -1.65 2.21 4.15
C PHE A 276 -2.35 2.75 2.89
N SER A 277 -2.59 1.92 1.89
CA SER A 277 -3.44 2.30 0.76
C SER A 277 -4.92 2.31 1.18
N PRO A 278 -5.70 3.34 0.85
CA PRO A 278 -7.11 3.40 1.23
C PRO A 278 -7.99 2.33 0.56
N ILE A 279 -7.47 1.67 -0.49
CA ILE A 279 -8.13 0.59 -1.22
C ILE A 279 -7.50 -0.78 -0.92
N GLN A 280 -6.59 -0.86 0.05
CA GLN A 280 -5.98 -2.14 0.41
C GLN A 280 -7.02 -3.09 1.02
N LEU A 281 -7.00 -4.32 0.56
CA LEU A 281 -7.79 -5.38 1.16
C LEU A 281 -7.19 -5.78 2.51
N VAL A 282 -8.05 -5.84 3.49
CA VAL A 282 -7.73 -6.30 4.84
C VAL A 282 -8.63 -7.47 5.20
N ARG A 283 -8.40 -8.11 6.33
CA ARG A 283 -9.21 -9.25 6.78
C ARG A 283 -10.58 -8.78 7.28
N THR A 284 -11.62 -9.44 6.79
CA THR A 284 -12.99 -9.20 7.24
C THR A 284 -13.16 -9.71 8.67
N PRO A 285 -13.71 -8.91 9.59
CA PRO A 285 -13.85 -9.31 10.99
C PRO A 285 -14.78 -10.53 11.13
N ASN A 286 -14.35 -11.51 11.90
CA ASN A 286 -15.06 -12.78 12.17
C ASN A 286 -15.53 -13.55 10.92
N ALA A 287 -14.93 -13.30 9.74
CA ALA A 287 -15.09 -14.13 8.57
C ALA A 287 -14.11 -15.31 8.56
N LEU A 288 -14.33 -16.26 7.68
CA LEU A 288 -13.45 -17.41 7.52
C LEU A 288 -12.39 -17.17 6.45
N ARG A 289 -11.13 -17.26 6.80
CA ARG A 289 -10.05 -17.33 5.84
C ARG A 289 -10.08 -18.66 5.12
N ASP A 290 -10.16 -18.61 3.79
CA ASP A 290 -10.19 -19.79 2.92
C ASP A 290 -11.28 -20.81 3.35
N GLY A 291 -12.37 -20.31 3.93
CA GLY A 291 -13.49 -21.11 4.43
C GLY A 291 -13.18 -21.99 5.66
N LYS A 292 -12.03 -21.80 6.32
CA LYS A 292 -11.53 -22.74 7.35
C LYS A 292 -11.15 -22.05 8.67
N VAL A 293 -10.41 -20.97 8.62
CA VAL A 293 -9.81 -20.36 9.82
C VAL A 293 -10.50 -19.05 10.16
N LEU A 294 -11.02 -18.94 11.38
CA LEU A 294 -11.69 -17.72 11.85
C LEU A 294 -10.70 -16.54 11.91
N GLN A 295 -11.06 -15.45 11.29
CA GLN A 295 -10.38 -14.16 11.39
C GLN A 295 -10.91 -13.44 12.65
N ALA A 296 -10.53 -13.96 13.82
CA ALA A 296 -11.13 -13.60 15.09
C ALA A 296 -10.88 -12.14 15.47
N VAL A 297 -11.93 -11.46 15.91
CA VAL A 297 -11.82 -10.13 16.52
C VAL A 297 -11.39 -10.28 17.97
N HIS A 298 -10.30 -9.63 18.37
CA HIS A 298 -9.76 -9.63 19.71
C HIS A 298 -10.07 -8.36 20.51
N TYR A 299 -10.39 -7.28 19.84
CA TYR A 299 -10.77 -6.01 20.43
C TYR A 299 -11.83 -5.35 19.57
N LEU A 300 -12.87 -4.78 20.19
CA LEU A 300 -13.93 -4.03 19.51
C LEU A 300 -14.44 -2.92 20.44
N SER A 301 -14.48 -1.67 19.92
CA SER A 301 -15.00 -0.50 20.65
C SER A 301 -16.05 0.28 19.88
#